data_178a577e8b73b9497d52a07f44aa3586
#
_entry.id   178a577e8b73b9497d52a07f44aa3586
#
_cell.length_a   1.000
_cell.length_b   1.000
_cell.length_c   1.000
_cell.angle_alpha   90.00
_cell.angle_beta   90.00
_cell.angle_gamma   90.00
#
_symmetry.space_group_name_H-M   'P 1'
#
loop_
_entity.id
_entity.type
_entity.pdbx_description
1 polymer ?
#
loop_
_entity_poly.entity_id
_entity_poly.type
_entity_poly.pdbx_seq_one_letter_code
_entity_poly.pdbx_strand_id
1 'polypeptide(L)'
;MPEMKISFLGTGSGTSVNLAHTAMVYDCDDGTRLLIDTSSGDSVARSGSDLGIPVESFDKVLLSHHHPDHMSGLMFVQFVRALARPDSPPLDVYLTEESLDWAIKMCSANYLNVAEADRQCAKNSDGREVMRWTVVQPDQQVKLGPATTAYCFPADHI
;
A
#
# COMPACT_ATOMS: atom_id res chain seq x y z
N MET A 1 11.06 14.87 21.30
CA MET A 1 11.46 14.80 19.88
C MET A 1 10.39 14.01 19.18
N PRO A 2 10.03 14.31 17.91
CA PRO A 2 9.10 13.45 17.20
C PRO A 2 9.69 12.03 17.15
N GLU A 3 8.86 11.05 17.46
CA GLU A 3 9.25 9.64 17.47
C GLU A 3 8.59 8.94 16.27
N MET A 4 9.32 8.12 15.56
CA MET A 4 8.83 7.29 14.48
C MET A 4 9.27 5.86 14.75
N LYS A 5 8.33 4.93 14.75
CA LYS A 5 8.60 3.50 14.88
C LYS A 5 8.55 2.86 13.50
N ILE A 6 9.57 2.07 13.17
CA ILE A 6 9.62 1.26 11.95
C ILE A 6 9.51 -0.21 12.33
N SER A 7 8.56 -0.93 11.70
CA SER A 7 8.38 -2.36 11.87
C SER A 7 8.59 -3.06 10.52
N PHE A 8 9.48 -4.04 10.46
CA PHE A 8 9.74 -4.82 9.26
C PHE A 8 8.82 -6.04 9.24
N LEU A 9 7.92 -6.12 8.27
CA LEU A 9 7.02 -7.26 8.08
C LEU A 9 7.60 -8.27 7.09
N GLY A 10 8.54 -7.85 6.27
CA GLY A 10 9.27 -8.69 5.32
C GLY A 10 10.56 -8.01 4.87
N THR A 11 11.63 -8.80 4.74
CA THR A 11 12.98 -8.34 4.37
C THR A 11 13.61 -9.22 3.28
N GLY A 12 12.85 -10.17 2.73
CA GLY A 12 13.31 -11.05 1.66
C GLY A 12 13.34 -10.34 0.31
N SER A 13 14.28 -10.73 -0.54
CA SER A 13 14.30 -10.32 -1.97
C SER A 13 13.22 -11.05 -2.76
N GLY A 14 12.94 -10.60 -3.99
CA GLY A 14 11.94 -11.18 -4.88
C GLY A 14 12.11 -12.68 -5.19
N THR A 15 13.29 -13.24 -4.95
CA THR A 15 13.58 -14.67 -5.12
C THR A 15 13.62 -15.44 -3.79
N SER A 16 13.36 -14.79 -2.67
CA SER A 16 13.37 -15.44 -1.36
C SER A 16 12.19 -16.41 -1.23
N VAL A 17 12.48 -17.64 -0.80
CA VAL A 17 11.44 -18.67 -0.52
C VAL A 17 11.19 -18.86 0.97
N ASN A 18 12.09 -18.38 1.83
CA ASN A 18 12.04 -18.59 3.27
C ASN A 18 11.70 -17.34 4.07
N LEU A 19 11.80 -16.17 3.46
CA LEU A 19 11.52 -14.88 4.07
C LEU A 19 10.38 -14.20 3.31
N ALA A 20 9.50 -13.52 4.03
CA ALA A 20 8.53 -12.63 3.42
C ALA A 20 9.25 -11.54 2.62
N HIS A 21 8.75 -11.22 1.43
CA HIS A 21 9.29 -10.15 0.59
C HIS A 21 9.12 -8.79 1.28
N THR A 22 9.67 -7.75 0.68
CA THR A 22 9.72 -6.40 1.27
C THR A 22 8.35 -5.89 1.69
N ALA A 23 8.24 -5.55 2.97
CA ALA A 23 7.12 -4.78 3.53
C ALA A 23 7.54 -4.15 4.86
N MET A 24 7.22 -2.88 5.04
CA MET A 24 7.57 -2.12 6.25
C MET A 24 6.40 -1.26 6.70
N VAL A 25 6.25 -1.10 8.01
CA VAL A 25 5.26 -0.17 8.61
C VAL A 25 5.98 0.96 9.30
N TYR A 26 5.53 2.17 9.01
CA TYR A 26 5.96 3.39 9.68
C TYR A 26 4.79 3.91 10.52
N ASP A 27 4.97 3.90 11.83
CA ASP A 27 4.07 4.55 12.79
C ASP A 27 4.68 5.89 13.20
N CYS A 28 4.02 6.99 12.88
CA CYS A 28 4.48 8.35 13.15
C CYS A 28 3.73 8.98 14.33
N ASP A 29 4.37 9.91 15.03
CA ASP A 29 3.81 10.61 16.21
C ASP A 29 2.50 11.34 15.96
N ASP A 30 2.26 11.76 14.70
CA ASP A 30 1.03 12.45 14.32
C ASP A 30 -0.16 11.51 14.09
N GLY A 31 0.01 10.21 14.41
CA GLY A 31 -0.97 9.16 14.21
C GLY A 31 -0.99 8.57 12.80
N THR A 32 -0.11 9.02 11.90
CA THR A 32 0.00 8.45 10.56
C THR A 32 0.62 7.06 10.65
N ARG A 33 -0.09 6.05 10.10
CA ARG A 33 0.44 4.70 9.86
C ARG A 33 0.54 4.48 8.35
N LEU A 34 1.73 4.17 7.88
CA LEU A 34 2.03 3.92 6.47
C LEU A 34 2.58 2.52 6.29
N LEU A 35 1.97 1.74 5.41
CA LEU A 35 2.56 0.50 4.89
C LEU A 35 3.39 0.85 3.65
N ILE A 36 4.67 0.51 3.64
CA ILE A 36 5.54 0.62 2.45
C ILE A 36 5.72 -0.77 1.89
N ASP A 37 5.32 -0.95 0.64
CA ASP A 37 5.23 -2.22 -0.07
C ASP A 37 4.34 -3.25 0.62
N THR A 38 3.88 -4.22 -0.13
CA THR A 38 2.82 -5.14 0.33
C THR A 38 3.23 -6.60 0.28
N SER A 39 4.48 -6.90 -0.14
CA SER A 39 4.93 -8.29 -0.26
C SER A 39 3.88 -9.14 -1.01
N SER A 40 3.58 -10.34 -0.53
CA SER A 40 2.49 -11.19 -1.03
C SER A 40 1.13 -10.95 -0.34
N GLY A 41 1.05 -9.99 0.57
CA GLY A 41 -0.17 -9.67 1.33
C GLY A 41 -0.41 -10.60 2.53
N ASP A 42 -0.51 -11.89 2.31
CA ASP A 42 -0.68 -12.88 3.39
C ASP A 42 0.52 -12.90 4.36
N SER A 43 1.72 -12.68 3.85
CA SER A 43 2.92 -12.52 4.68
C SER A 43 2.87 -11.24 5.52
N VAL A 44 2.34 -10.13 4.97
CA VAL A 44 2.09 -8.90 5.73
C VAL A 44 1.11 -9.16 6.87
N ALA A 45 0.04 -9.92 6.60
CA ALA A 45 -0.94 -10.26 7.63
C ALA A 45 -0.35 -11.10 8.75
N ARG A 46 0.43 -12.14 8.42
CA ARG A 46 1.08 -13.01 9.42
C ARG A 46 2.06 -12.23 10.28
N SER A 47 3.03 -11.57 9.65
CA SER A 47 4.05 -10.80 10.37
C SER A 47 3.44 -9.64 11.16
N GLY A 48 2.41 -8.99 10.60
CA GLY A 48 1.67 -7.93 11.29
C GLY A 48 0.97 -8.47 12.54
N SER A 49 0.30 -9.62 12.43
CA SER A 49 -0.36 -10.28 13.57
C SER A 49 0.62 -10.57 14.71
N ASP A 50 1.80 -11.09 14.38
CA ASP A 50 2.84 -11.40 15.38
C ASP A 50 3.35 -10.14 16.11
N LEU A 51 3.28 -8.98 15.45
CA LEU A 51 3.68 -7.69 16.00
C LEU A 51 2.51 -6.87 16.59
N GLY A 52 1.29 -7.39 16.55
CA GLY A 52 0.10 -6.66 16.99
C GLY A 52 -0.31 -5.53 16.03
N ILE A 53 0.04 -5.64 14.75
CA ILE A 53 -0.28 -4.69 13.68
C ILE A 53 -1.26 -5.36 12.71
N PRO A 54 -2.58 -5.25 12.92
CA PRO A 54 -3.55 -5.90 12.06
C PRO A 54 -3.61 -5.24 10.68
N VAL A 55 -3.78 -6.05 9.62
CA VAL A 55 -3.81 -5.58 8.22
C VAL A 55 -4.88 -4.53 7.97
N GLU A 56 -6.04 -4.70 8.59
CA GLU A 56 -7.14 -3.74 8.48
C GLU A 56 -6.83 -2.36 9.06
N SER A 57 -5.76 -2.22 9.84
CA SER A 57 -5.34 -0.93 10.40
C SER A 57 -4.66 0.00 9.40
N PHE A 58 -4.29 -0.50 8.23
CA PHE A 58 -3.64 0.33 7.21
C PHE A 58 -4.67 1.17 6.46
N ASP A 59 -4.53 2.49 6.54
CA ASP A 59 -5.29 3.45 5.75
C ASP A 59 -4.46 4.06 4.61
N LYS A 60 -3.14 3.83 4.61
CA LYS A 60 -2.20 4.34 3.61
C LYS A 60 -1.19 3.26 3.22
N VAL A 61 -0.96 3.16 1.91
CA VAL A 61 0.07 2.30 1.31
C VAL A 61 0.93 3.15 0.38
N LEU A 62 2.24 3.01 0.45
CA LEU A 62 3.16 3.55 -0.54
C LEU A 62 3.83 2.37 -1.24
N LEU A 63 3.70 2.30 -2.55
CA LEU A 63 4.38 1.30 -3.37
C LEU A 63 5.64 1.90 -3.97
N SER A 64 6.77 1.28 -3.68
CA SER A 64 8.06 1.72 -4.21
C SER A 64 8.10 1.56 -5.73
N HIS A 65 7.62 0.41 -6.24
CA HIS A 65 7.52 0.09 -7.66
C HIS A 65 6.57 -1.10 -7.89
N HIS A 66 6.40 -1.49 -9.17
CA HIS A 66 5.38 -2.46 -9.58
C HIS A 66 5.82 -3.93 -9.57
N HIS A 67 7.02 -4.26 -9.13
CA HIS A 67 7.44 -5.66 -9.10
C HIS A 67 6.57 -6.51 -8.14
N PRO A 68 6.34 -7.79 -8.45
CA PRO A 68 5.39 -8.62 -7.70
C PRO A 68 5.73 -8.78 -6.22
N ASP A 69 7.00 -8.82 -5.86
CA ASP A 69 7.47 -8.93 -4.48
C ASP A 69 7.24 -7.65 -3.65
N HIS A 70 6.84 -6.55 -4.29
CA HIS A 70 6.50 -5.29 -3.64
C HIS A 70 5.00 -5.00 -3.67
N MET A 71 4.29 -5.29 -4.76
CA MET A 71 2.92 -4.83 -4.91
C MET A 71 1.85 -5.93 -4.98
N SER A 72 2.20 -7.22 -5.13
CA SER A 72 1.19 -8.27 -5.34
C SER A 72 0.21 -8.41 -4.16
N GLY A 73 0.61 -8.02 -2.96
CA GLY A 73 -0.23 -8.03 -1.77
C GLY A 73 -1.25 -6.90 -1.66
N LEU A 74 -1.23 -5.89 -2.56
CA LEU A 74 -2.12 -4.74 -2.47
C LEU A 74 -3.61 -5.13 -2.43
N MET A 75 -4.02 -6.05 -3.30
CA MET A 75 -5.40 -6.51 -3.34
C MET A 75 -5.80 -7.29 -2.09
N PHE A 76 -4.89 -8.07 -1.52
CA PHE A 76 -5.13 -8.77 -0.27
C PHE A 76 -5.33 -7.79 0.89
N VAL A 77 -4.47 -6.77 1.03
CA VAL A 77 -4.59 -5.72 2.05
C VAL A 77 -5.94 -5.00 1.92
N GLN A 78 -6.31 -4.59 0.71
CA GLN A 78 -7.60 -3.94 0.44
C GLN A 78 -8.77 -4.86 0.80
N PHE A 79 -8.72 -6.12 0.39
CA PHE A 79 -9.80 -7.09 0.63
C PHE A 79 -10.03 -7.33 2.12
N VAL A 80 -8.97 -7.62 2.89
CA VAL A 80 -9.08 -7.85 4.34
C VAL A 80 -9.60 -6.60 5.04
N ARG A 81 -9.11 -5.41 4.64
CA ARG A 81 -9.58 -4.14 5.18
C ARG A 81 -11.06 -3.91 4.90
N ALA A 82 -11.53 -4.18 3.68
CA ALA A 82 -12.94 -4.02 3.30
C ALA A 82 -13.87 -4.96 4.10
N LEU A 83 -13.41 -6.18 4.41
CA LEU A 83 -14.17 -7.12 5.24
C LEU A 83 -14.21 -6.72 6.71
N ALA A 84 -13.08 -6.36 7.27
CA ALA A 84 -12.96 -6.05 8.70
C ALA A 84 -13.50 -4.65 9.05
N ARG A 85 -13.41 -3.70 8.12
CA ARG A 85 -13.81 -2.30 8.30
C ARG A 85 -14.64 -1.80 7.11
N PRO A 86 -15.84 -2.34 6.87
CA PRO A 86 -16.64 -2.04 5.67
C PRO A 86 -16.98 -0.56 5.51
N ASP A 87 -17.05 0.20 6.61
CA ASP A 87 -17.37 1.63 6.61
C ASP A 87 -16.14 2.55 6.64
N SER A 88 -14.93 1.98 6.55
CA SER A 88 -13.71 2.79 6.55
C SER A 88 -13.60 3.65 5.28
N PRO A 89 -12.86 4.79 5.32
CA PRO A 89 -12.51 5.54 4.13
C PRO A 89 -11.79 4.67 3.08
N PRO A 90 -11.72 5.05 1.81
CA PRO A 90 -10.89 4.37 0.83
C PRO A 90 -9.44 4.22 1.31
N LEU A 91 -8.77 3.14 0.90
CA LEU A 91 -7.34 2.98 1.11
C LEU A 91 -6.59 3.98 0.22
N ASP A 92 -5.83 4.89 0.82
CA ASP A 92 -4.99 5.83 0.08
C ASP A 92 -3.71 5.10 -0.39
N VAL A 93 -3.49 5.04 -1.70
CA VAL A 93 -2.34 4.35 -2.30
C VAL A 93 -1.48 5.35 -3.07
N TYR A 94 -0.24 5.49 -2.66
CA TYR A 94 0.78 6.34 -3.27
C TYR A 94 1.68 5.46 -4.14
N LEU A 95 1.88 5.81 -5.40
CA LEU A 95 2.56 4.96 -6.36
C LEU A 95 3.05 5.76 -7.58
N THR A 96 3.93 5.17 -8.39
CA THR A 96 4.36 5.76 -9.67
C THR A 96 3.29 5.57 -10.75
N GLU A 97 3.35 6.34 -11.85
CA GLU A 97 2.45 6.18 -13.00
C GLU A 97 2.49 4.76 -13.56
N GLU A 98 3.68 4.18 -13.66
CA GLU A 98 3.86 2.80 -14.13
C GLU A 98 3.21 1.78 -13.20
N SER A 99 3.35 1.98 -11.89
CA SER A 99 2.69 1.13 -10.89
C SER A 99 1.17 1.27 -10.92
N LEU A 100 0.65 2.44 -11.30
CA LEU A 100 -0.80 2.66 -11.44
C LEU A 100 -1.40 1.78 -12.54
N ASP A 101 -0.74 1.65 -13.69
CA ASP A 101 -1.21 0.77 -14.76
C ASP A 101 -1.34 -0.70 -14.31
N TRP A 102 -0.39 -1.17 -13.52
CA TRP A 102 -0.47 -2.50 -12.92
C TRP A 102 -1.56 -2.60 -11.85
N ALA A 103 -1.69 -1.61 -10.98
CA ALA A 103 -2.75 -1.57 -9.97
C ALA A 103 -4.15 -1.64 -10.60
N ILE A 104 -4.40 -0.92 -11.69
CA ILE A 104 -5.66 -0.98 -12.44
C ILE A 104 -5.94 -2.38 -13.00
N LYS A 105 -4.93 -3.04 -13.58
CA LYS A 105 -5.07 -4.42 -14.06
C LYS A 105 -5.42 -5.38 -12.92
N MET A 106 -4.76 -5.22 -11.76
CA MET A 106 -5.04 -6.03 -10.57
C MET A 106 -6.46 -5.78 -10.04
N CYS A 107 -6.93 -4.53 -10.05
CA CYS A 107 -8.31 -4.18 -9.69
C CYS A 107 -9.32 -4.94 -10.57
N SER A 108 -9.14 -4.88 -11.88
CA SER A 108 -10.03 -5.56 -12.83
C SER A 108 -10.07 -7.07 -12.59
N ALA A 109 -8.92 -7.70 -12.30
CA ALA A 109 -8.85 -9.12 -11.97
C ALA A 109 -9.52 -9.48 -10.62
N ASN A 110 -9.73 -8.50 -9.75
CA ASN A 110 -10.33 -8.67 -8.41
C ASN A 110 -11.72 -8.01 -8.29
N TYR A 111 -12.45 -7.89 -9.40
CA TYR A 111 -13.82 -7.38 -9.46
C TYR A 111 -13.99 -5.92 -8.96
N LEU A 112 -12.92 -5.14 -9.00
CA LEU A 112 -12.96 -3.72 -8.73
C LEU A 112 -12.99 -2.93 -10.05
N ASN A 113 -13.79 -1.86 -10.09
CA ASN A 113 -13.98 -1.03 -11.26
C ASN A 113 -13.11 0.23 -11.15
N VAL A 114 -12.33 0.49 -12.19
CA VAL A 114 -11.63 1.77 -12.38
C VAL A 114 -12.16 2.37 -13.68
N ALA A 115 -12.76 3.54 -13.60
CA ALA A 115 -13.29 4.21 -14.79
C ALA A 115 -12.15 4.72 -15.68
N GLU A 116 -12.23 4.48 -16.99
CA GLU A 116 -11.21 4.95 -17.96
C GLU A 116 -11.04 6.47 -17.95
N ALA A 117 -12.15 7.20 -17.75
CA ALA A 117 -12.15 8.67 -17.73
C ALA A 117 -11.67 9.24 -16.39
N ASP A 118 -11.69 8.42 -15.31
CA ASP A 118 -11.29 8.84 -13.96
C ASP A 118 -10.48 7.72 -13.33
N ARG A 119 -9.18 7.73 -13.59
CA ARG A 119 -8.23 6.74 -13.09
C ARG A 119 -7.79 7.00 -11.64
N GLN A 120 -8.54 7.80 -10.86
CA GLN A 120 -8.11 8.26 -9.53
C GLN A 120 -8.55 7.32 -8.41
N CYS A 121 -9.51 6.43 -8.65
CA CYS A 121 -10.00 5.51 -7.63
C CYS A 121 -10.48 4.18 -8.20
N ALA A 122 -10.49 3.16 -7.35
CA ALA A 122 -11.15 1.89 -7.59
C ALA A 122 -12.44 1.80 -6.78
N LYS A 123 -13.51 1.26 -7.39
CA LYS A 123 -14.82 1.08 -6.78
C LYS A 123 -15.21 -0.39 -6.74
N ASN A 124 -15.94 -0.78 -5.69
CA ASN A 124 -16.55 -2.11 -5.60
C ASN A 124 -17.82 -2.22 -6.49
N SER A 125 -18.47 -3.39 -6.47
CA SER A 125 -19.72 -3.65 -7.21
C SER A 125 -20.85 -2.68 -6.89
N ASP A 126 -20.88 -2.13 -5.68
CA ASP A 126 -21.91 -1.19 -5.22
C ASP A 126 -21.59 0.28 -5.60
N GLY A 127 -20.49 0.49 -6.33
CA GLY A 127 -20.05 1.82 -6.77
C GLY A 127 -19.34 2.64 -5.69
N ARG A 128 -19.04 2.04 -4.53
CA ARG A 128 -18.31 2.70 -3.44
C ARG A 128 -16.82 2.69 -3.72
N GLU A 129 -16.15 3.82 -3.50
CA GLU A 129 -14.70 3.91 -3.54
C GLU A 129 -14.08 3.05 -2.43
N VAL A 130 -13.13 2.18 -2.80
CA VAL A 130 -12.40 1.30 -1.88
C VAL A 130 -10.91 1.55 -1.86
N MET A 131 -10.37 2.12 -2.93
CA MET A 131 -9.00 2.63 -3.02
C MET A 131 -8.96 3.96 -3.77
N ARG A 132 -8.00 4.81 -3.42
CA ARG A 132 -7.73 6.08 -4.09
C ARG A 132 -6.24 6.18 -4.37
N TRP A 133 -5.88 6.66 -5.55
CA TRP A 133 -4.50 6.77 -6.00
C TRP A 133 -3.97 8.19 -5.86
N THR A 134 -2.71 8.29 -5.48
CA THR A 134 -1.90 9.49 -5.64
C THR A 134 -0.65 9.11 -6.41
N VAL A 135 -0.56 9.56 -7.66
CA VAL A 135 0.66 9.36 -8.46
C VAL A 135 1.76 10.26 -7.93
N VAL A 136 2.89 9.65 -7.59
CA VAL A 136 4.05 10.33 -7.04
C VAL A 136 5.10 10.50 -8.14
N GLN A 137 5.60 11.71 -8.30
CA GLN A 137 6.67 12.00 -9.24
C GLN A 137 8.04 11.97 -8.56
N PRO A 138 9.12 11.69 -9.30
CA PRO A 138 10.48 11.86 -8.79
C PRO A 138 10.70 13.26 -8.20
N ASP A 139 11.48 13.33 -7.13
CA ASP A 139 11.78 14.57 -6.39
C ASP A 139 10.58 15.30 -5.80
N GLN A 140 9.44 14.62 -5.70
CA GLN A 140 8.23 15.17 -5.10
C GLN A 140 8.18 14.92 -3.60
N GLN A 141 7.70 15.92 -2.86
CA GLN A 141 7.22 15.75 -1.48
C GLN A 141 5.73 15.41 -1.49
N VAL A 142 5.37 14.37 -0.74
CA VAL A 142 3.99 13.91 -0.61
C VAL A 142 3.58 13.99 0.84
N LYS A 143 2.50 14.73 1.11
CA LYS A 143 1.93 14.82 2.45
C LYS A 143 1.14 13.55 2.77
N LEU A 144 1.57 12.82 3.80
CA LEU A 144 0.97 11.57 4.23
C LEU A 144 0.10 11.72 5.48
N GLY A 145 0.34 12.74 6.26
CA GLY A 145 -0.38 12.99 7.53
C GLY A 145 -0.33 14.46 7.93
N PRO A 146 -0.86 14.80 9.10
CA PRO A 146 -0.85 16.17 9.61
C PRO A 146 0.54 16.81 9.66
N ALA A 147 1.56 16.03 10.08
CA ALA A 147 2.95 16.43 10.18
C ALA A 147 3.92 15.52 9.41
N THR A 148 3.41 14.42 8.82
CA THR A 148 4.22 13.43 8.11
C THR A 148 4.27 13.74 6.61
N THR A 149 5.48 13.77 6.06
CA THR A 149 5.75 13.97 4.63
C THR A 149 6.77 12.93 4.16
N ALA A 150 6.54 12.31 3.01
CA ALA A 150 7.53 11.51 2.30
C ALA A 150 8.20 12.33 1.21
N TYR A 151 9.48 12.11 0.99
CA TYR A 151 10.22 12.63 -0.15
C TYR A 151 10.63 11.45 -1.04
N CYS A 152 10.26 11.49 -2.31
CA CYS A 152 10.43 10.39 -3.25
C CYS A 152 11.58 10.68 -4.19
N PHE A 153 12.58 9.81 -4.21
CA PHE A 153 13.71 9.88 -5.12
C PHE A 153 13.62 8.83 -6.21
N PRO A 154 14.05 9.10 -7.44
CA PRO A 154 14.25 8.05 -8.42
C PRO A 154 15.36 7.12 -7.93
N ALA A 155 15.21 5.84 -8.16
CA ALA A 155 16.25 4.84 -7.90
C ALA A 155 16.46 4.01 -9.15
N ASP A 156 17.73 3.77 -9.50
CA ASP A 156 18.08 2.82 -10.55
C ASP A 156 17.78 1.42 -10.04
N HIS A 157 16.90 0.73 -10.72
CA HIS A 157 16.50 -0.62 -10.39
C HIS A 157 16.61 -1.50 -11.64
N ILE A 158 17.35 -2.60 -11.52
CA ILE A 158 17.59 -3.57 -12.61
C ILE A 158 16.64 -4.74 -12.47
#